data_341062bff44e07d93ff72b5214a41469
#
_entry.id   341062bff44e07d93ff72b5214a41469
#
_cell.length_a   1.000
_cell.length_b   1.000
_cell.length_c   1.000
_cell.angle_alpha   90.00
_cell.angle_beta   90.00
_cell.angle_gamma   90.00
#
_symmetry.space_group_name_H-M   'P 1'
#
loop_
_entity.id
_entity.type
_entity.pdbx_description
1 polymer ?
#
loop_
_entity_poly.entity_id
_entity_poly.type
_entity_poly.pdbx_seq_one_letter_code
_entity_poly.pdbx_strand_id
1 'polypeptide(L)'
;MNLTGWYEVPADHISFWDNEVLNTGKRTFRFIMTTHVHHWDNMMMFEETTKSLFPSDLFIQPGDNKPVISEDLSDAMIQLNRAVGIFGSEEPVRQTTRRIVKLEPKMVFPMHGSCLDSSMFSKYTDAVINNEFAYSGNLLEQKVPIVT
;
A
#
# COMPACT_ATOMS: atom_id res chain seq x y z
N MET A 1 -15.60 4.97 -17.05
CA MET A 1 -16.78 4.18 -16.61
C MET A 1 -17.07 4.62 -15.17
N ASN A 2 -18.20 5.19 -14.92
CA ASN A 2 -18.52 5.68 -13.58
C ASN A 2 -19.11 4.51 -12.78
N LEU A 3 -18.40 4.00 -11.77
CA LEU A 3 -18.84 2.88 -10.91
C LEU A 3 -19.86 3.29 -9.84
N THR A 4 -20.19 4.56 -9.77
CA THR A 4 -21.18 5.10 -8.81
C THR A 4 -22.59 4.54 -9.02
N GLY A 5 -22.85 3.81 -10.11
CA GLY A 5 -24.13 3.17 -10.37
C GLY A 5 -24.48 1.97 -9.46
N TRP A 6 -23.55 1.52 -8.59
CA TRP A 6 -23.78 0.40 -7.67
C TRP A 6 -24.15 0.86 -6.25
N TYR A 7 -23.88 2.11 -5.93
CA TYR A 7 -24.21 2.71 -4.64
C TYR A 7 -24.78 4.11 -4.87
N GLU A 8 -25.80 4.48 -4.11
CA GLU A 8 -26.24 5.86 -4.05
C GLU A 8 -25.13 6.70 -3.41
N VAL A 9 -24.37 7.39 -4.25
CA VAL A 9 -23.35 8.33 -3.79
C VAL A 9 -24.06 9.65 -3.47
N PRO A 10 -23.91 10.19 -2.25
CA PRO A 10 -24.48 11.50 -1.92
C PRO A 10 -24.12 12.56 -2.94
N ALA A 11 -25.03 13.50 -3.22
CA ALA A 11 -24.82 14.54 -4.23
C ALA A 11 -23.64 15.47 -3.92
N ASP A 12 -23.18 15.48 -2.66
CA ASP A 12 -22.06 16.27 -2.13
C ASP A 12 -20.75 15.48 -1.96
N HIS A 13 -20.66 14.28 -2.56
CA HIS A 13 -19.40 13.51 -2.52
C HIS A 13 -18.27 14.28 -3.21
N ILE A 14 -17.08 14.16 -2.64
CA ILE A 14 -15.84 14.72 -3.21
C ILE A 14 -15.07 13.59 -3.89
N SER A 15 -14.74 13.76 -5.16
CA SER A 15 -13.83 12.87 -5.90
C SER A 15 -12.45 13.48 -5.95
N PHE A 16 -11.42 12.67 -5.71
CA PHE A 16 -10.02 13.11 -5.81
C PHE A 16 -9.35 12.54 -7.05
N TRP A 17 -8.48 13.34 -7.66
CA TRP A 17 -7.62 12.95 -8.76
C TRP A 17 -6.18 12.74 -8.30
N ASP A 18 -5.37 12.19 -9.17
CA ASP A 18 -3.96 11.98 -8.88
C ASP A 18 -3.24 13.28 -8.53
N ASN A 19 -2.50 13.27 -7.41
CA ASN A 19 -1.82 14.41 -6.79
C ASN A 19 -2.73 15.55 -6.32
N GLU A 20 -4.04 15.35 -6.28
CA GLU A 20 -4.94 16.35 -5.70
C GLU A 20 -4.69 16.49 -4.20
N VAL A 21 -4.91 17.69 -3.69
CA VAL A 21 -4.59 18.06 -2.31
C VAL A 21 -5.83 18.57 -1.60
N LEU A 22 -6.11 17.99 -0.44
CA LEU A 22 -7.13 18.47 0.50
C LEU A 22 -6.47 19.18 1.68
N ASN A 23 -6.79 20.45 1.88
CA ASN A 23 -6.37 21.20 3.07
C ASN A 23 -7.53 21.28 4.06
N THR A 24 -7.31 20.76 5.28
CA THR A 24 -8.30 20.77 6.37
C THR A 24 -8.02 21.88 7.40
N GLY A 25 -7.18 22.86 7.07
CA GLY A 25 -6.73 23.96 7.94
C GLY A 25 -5.49 23.60 8.76
N LYS A 26 -5.48 22.46 9.45
CA LYS A 26 -4.33 22.00 10.25
C LYS A 26 -3.47 20.96 9.53
N ARG A 27 -4.00 20.27 8.55
CA ARG A 27 -3.37 19.18 7.82
C ARG A 27 -3.59 19.31 6.33
N THR A 28 -2.62 18.86 5.57
CA THR A 28 -2.67 18.83 4.12
C THR A 28 -2.47 17.39 3.66
N PHE A 29 -3.45 16.85 2.97
CA PHE A 29 -3.45 15.48 2.45
C PHE A 29 -3.32 15.50 0.95
N ARG A 30 -2.36 14.77 0.42
CA ARG A 30 -2.20 14.49 -1.01
C ARG A 30 -2.73 13.12 -1.32
N PHE A 31 -3.55 13.01 -2.36
CA PHE A 31 -4.07 11.74 -2.86
C PHE A 31 -3.22 11.27 -4.04
N ILE A 32 -2.86 10.01 -4.03
CA ILE A 32 -1.94 9.42 -5.01
C ILE A 32 -2.66 8.23 -5.62
N MET A 33 -3.06 8.35 -6.88
CA MET A 33 -3.65 7.22 -7.61
C MET A 33 -2.59 6.15 -7.83
N THR A 34 -2.90 4.93 -7.41
CA THR A 34 -1.99 3.79 -7.43
C THR A 34 -2.69 2.58 -8.03
N THR A 35 -3.23 2.79 -9.21
CA THR A 35 -4.01 1.82 -9.98
C THR A 35 -3.29 0.47 -10.05
N HIS A 36 -4.00 -0.62 -9.72
CA HIS A 36 -3.50 -1.99 -9.63
C HIS A 36 -2.50 -2.29 -8.50
N VAL A 37 -2.51 -1.46 -7.42
CA VAL A 37 -1.72 -1.71 -6.20
C VAL A 37 -2.65 -1.82 -4.98
N HIS A 38 -3.43 -2.92 -4.68
CA HIS A 38 -3.62 -4.06 -5.61
C HIS A 38 -4.93 -3.95 -6.41
N HIS A 39 -5.88 -3.16 -5.96
CA HIS A 39 -7.13 -2.91 -6.68
C HIS A 39 -6.90 -1.97 -7.86
N TRP A 40 -7.74 -2.11 -8.91
CA TRP A 40 -7.67 -1.28 -10.11
C TRP A 40 -7.95 0.22 -9.82
N ASP A 41 -8.68 0.53 -8.76
CA ASP A 41 -9.06 1.88 -8.32
C ASP A 41 -8.34 2.30 -7.01
N ASN A 42 -7.25 1.63 -6.67
CA ASN A 42 -6.53 1.91 -5.43
C ASN A 42 -5.97 3.33 -5.40
N MET A 43 -6.02 3.92 -4.22
CA MET A 43 -5.48 5.25 -3.94
C MET A 43 -4.77 5.23 -2.59
N MET A 44 -3.64 5.90 -2.50
CA MET A 44 -2.90 6.15 -1.26
C MET A 44 -3.11 7.59 -0.81
N MET A 45 -2.87 7.84 0.47
CA MET A 45 -2.94 9.18 1.04
C MET A 45 -1.60 9.51 1.71
N PHE A 46 -1.11 10.73 1.48
CA PHE A 46 0.09 11.25 2.13
C PHE A 46 -0.23 12.54 2.88
N GLU A 47 0.02 12.58 4.18
CA GLU A 47 -0.12 13.78 5.00
C GLU A 47 1.21 14.55 5.00
N GLU A 48 1.21 15.76 4.43
CA GLU A 48 2.41 16.51 4.10
C GLU A 48 3.13 17.11 5.30
N THR A 49 2.41 17.42 6.39
CA THR A 49 2.98 18.10 7.57
C THR A 49 3.87 17.16 8.39
N THR A 50 3.36 15.96 8.66
CA THR A 50 4.07 14.94 9.44
C THR A 50 4.84 13.96 8.56
N LYS A 51 4.67 14.05 7.24
CA LYS A 51 5.19 13.09 6.25
C LYS A 51 4.71 11.66 6.56
N SER A 52 3.41 11.51 6.79
CA SER A 52 2.76 10.24 7.08
C SER A 52 2.14 9.66 5.81
N LEU A 53 2.55 8.44 5.44
CA LEU A 53 2.01 7.73 4.28
C LEU A 53 1.02 6.65 4.73
N PHE A 54 -0.13 6.60 4.07
CA PHE A 54 -1.16 5.56 4.22
C PHE A 54 -1.24 4.79 2.89
N PRO A 55 -0.49 3.69 2.76
CA PRO A 55 -0.24 3.03 1.47
C PRO A 55 -1.27 1.95 1.12
N SER A 56 -2.43 1.91 1.78
CA SER A 56 -3.39 0.81 1.62
C SER A 56 -2.71 -0.54 1.93
N ASP A 57 -2.83 -1.53 1.05
CA ASP A 57 -2.27 -2.87 1.24
C ASP A 57 -0.80 -3.00 0.77
N LEU A 58 -0.19 -1.94 0.25
CA LEU A 58 1.25 -1.97 0.02
C LEU A 58 1.99 -1.98 1.36
N PHE A 59 2.99 -2.85 1.48
CA PHE A 59 3.77 -3.11 2.70
C PHE A 59 3.04 -3.84 3.82
N ILE A 60 1.92 -4.51 3.54
CA ILE A 60 1.31 -5.42 4.52
C ILE A 60 2.31 -6.53 4.90
N GLN A 61 2.40 -6.83 6.18
CA GLN A 61 3.29 -7.85 6.74
C GLN A 61 2.67 -8.44 8.02
N PRO A 62 3.20 -9.61 8.50
CA PRO A 62 2.63 -10.26 9.69
C PRO A 62 2.73 -9.43 10.97
N GLY A 63 3.60 -8.40 11.00
CA GLY A 63 3.87 -7.60 12.20
C GLY A 63 4.79 -8.32 13.19
N ASP A 64 5.27 -7.57 14.19
CA ASP A 64 6.10 -8.08 15.29
C ASP A 64 5.44 -7.84 16.67
N ASN A 65 4.12 -7.69 16.70
CA ASN A 65 3.33 -7.38 17.89
C ASN A 65 3.63 -6.01 18.52
N LYS A 66 4.29 -5.11 17.79
CA LYS A 66 4.56 -3.73 18.20
C LYS A 66 3.85 -2.74 17.27
N PRO A 67 3.45 -1.56 17.77
CA PRO A 67 2.83 -0.53 16.92
C PRO A 67 3.74 -0.06 15.79
N VAL A 68 5.04 0.07 16.06
CA VAL A 68 6.07 0.35 15.05
C VAL A 68 7.03 -0.83 15.03
N ILE A 69 7.28 -1.36 13.86
CA ILE A 69 8.11 -2.55 13.68
C ILE A 69 9.56 -2.27 14.09
N SER A 70 10.17 -3.20 14.80
CA SER A 70 11.58 -3.13 15.23
C SER A 70 12.46 -4.16 14.54
N GLU A 71 11.85 -5.16 13.92
CA GLU A 71 12.53 -6.22 13.18
C GLU A 71 12.30 -6.05 11.69
N ASP A 72 13.28 -6.46 10.88
CA ASP A 72 13.13 -6.44 9.44
C ASP A 72 12.32 -7.66 8.98
N LEU A 73 11.06 -7.43 8.61
CA LEU A 73 10.17 -8.45 8.06
C LEU A 73 9.91 -8.25 6.56
N SER A 74 10.79 -7.54 5.85
CA SER A 74 10.62 -7.28 4.43
C SER A 74 10.61 -8.57 3.59
N ASP A 75 11.43 -9.55 3.92
CA ASP A 75 11.39 -10.87 3.28
C ASP A 75 10.09 -11.63 3.58
N ALA A 76 9.58 -11.55 4.82
CA ALA A 76 8.30 -12.15 5.19
C ALA A 76 7.14 -11.48 4.44
N MET A 77 7.20 -10.16 4.23
CA MET A 77 6.26 -9.43 3.39
C MET A 77 6.26 -9.97 1.95
N ILE A 78 7.42 -10.14 1.33
CA ILE A 78 7.55 -10.68 -0.03
C ILE A 78 6.97 -12.10 -0.11
N GLN A 79 7.27 -12.94 0.86
CA GLN A 79 6.72 -14.31 0.92
C GLN A 79 5.21 -14.30 1.09
N LEU A 80 4.67 -13.43 1.95
CA LEU A 80 3.23 -13.26 2.13
C LEU A 80 2.55 -12.84 0.82
N ASN A 81 3.09 -11.83 0.14
CA ASN A 81 2.54 -11.34 -1.12
C ASN A 81 2.48 -12.44 -2.19
N ARG A 82 3.52 -13.28 -2.29
CA ARG A 82 3.53 -14.45 -3.18
C ARG A 82 2.48 -15.48 -2.78
N ALA A 83 2.38 -15.79 -1.49
CA ALA A 83 1.50 -16.84 -0.98
C ALA A 83 0.02 -16.49 -1.17
N VAL A 84 -0.35 -15.23 -0.96
CA VAL A 84 -1.75 -14.78 -1.11
C VAL A 84 -2.07 -14.29 -2.53
N GLY A 85 -1.05 -14.05 -3.37
CA GLY A 85 -1.23 -13.57 -4.74
C GLY A 85 -1.94 -12.22 -4.84
N ILE A 86 -1.64 -11.32 -3.90
CA ILE A 86 -2.34 -10.04 -3.77
C ILE A 86 -2.08 -9.10 -4.96
N PHE A 87 -0.92 -9.20 -5.60
CA PHE A 87 -0.56 -8.38 -6.75
C PHE A 87 -0.55 -9.21 -8.03
N GLY A 88 -1.26 -8.74 -9.04
CA GLY A 88 -1.32 -9.38 -10.36
C GLY A 88 -0.07 -9.15 -11.22
N SER A 89 0.75 -8.15 -10.89
CA SER A 89 1.99 -7.79 -11.61
C SER A 89 2.89 -6.95 -10.72
N GLU A 90 4.21 -7.11 -10.87
CA GLU A 90 5.21 -6.31 -10.16
C GLU A 90 5.29 -4.86 -10.66
N GLU A 91 5.12 -4.62 -11.95
CA GLU A 91 5.45 -3.33 -12.56
C GLU A 91 4.62 -2.16 -12.01
N PRO A 92 3.29 -2.22 -11.87
CA PRO A 92 2.52 -1.15 -11.24
C PRO A 92 2.98 -0.88 -9.81
N VAL A 93 3.31 -1.92 -9.05
CA VAL A 93 3.76 -1.83 -7.67
C VAL A 93 5.14 -1.18 -7.57
N ARG A 94 6.08 -1.57 -8.44
CA ARG A 94 7.42 -0.96 -8.50
C ARG A 94 7.37 0.50 -8.93
N GLN A 95 6.54 0.85 -9.90
CA GLN A 95 6.34 2.25 -10.33
C GLN A 95 5.80 3.09 -9.18
N THR A 96 4.77 2.60 -8.50
CA THR A 96 4.21 3.25 -7.31
C THR A 96 5.26 3.40 -6.22
N THR A 97 6.04 2.35 -5.93
CA THR A 97 7.10 2.39 -4.92
C THR A 97 8.15 3.45 -5.24
N ARG A 98 8.64 3.52 -6.49
CA ARG A 98 9.58 4.59 -6.91
C ARG A 98 9.00 5.99 -6.78
N ARG A 99 7.68 6.12 -6.90
CA ARG A 99 6.98 7.39 -6.77
C ARG A 99 6.86 7.83 -5.31
N ILE A 100 6.43 6.91 -4.41
CA ILE A 100 6.25 7.23 -2.99
C ILE A 100 7.56 7.41 -2.23
N VAL A 101 8.65 6.78 -2.66
CA VAL A 101 10.00 7.02 -2.12
C VAL A 101 10.39 8.50 -2.20
N LYS A 102 10.01 9.19 -3.28
CA LYS A 102 10.31 10.62 -3.46
C LYS A 102 9.57 11.54 -2.49
N LEU A 103 8.56 11.04 -1.79
CA LEU A 103 7.83 11.81 -0.76
C LEU A 103 8.58 11.81 0.58
N GLU A 104 9.57 10.94 0.74
CA GLU A 104 10.37 10.79 1.96
C GLU A 104 9.51 10.65 3.23
N PRO A 105 8.62 9.65 3.29
CA PRO A 105 7.75 9.46 4.45
C PRO A 105 8.57 9.17 5.70
N LYS A 106 8.18 9.78 6.82
CA LYS A 106 8.75 9.53 8.14
C LYS A 106 8.08 8.35 8.82
N MET A 107 6.78 8.20 8.58
CA MET A 107 5.99 7.09 9.10
C MET A 107 5.09 6.55 7.98
N VAL A 108 4.95 5.24 7.96
CA VAL A 108 4.08 4.52 7.02
C VAL A 108 3.11 3.66 7.81
N PHE A 109 1.83 3.75 7.47
CA PHE A 109 0.72 3.10 8.14
C PHE A 109 0.03 2.13 7.17
N PRO A 110 0.58 0.90 6.95
CA PRO A 110 -0.07 -0.08 6.11
C PRO A 110 -1.40 -0.54 6.72
N MET A 111 -2.27 -1.09 5.89
CA MET A 111 -3.60 -1.55 6.33
C MET A 111 -3.49 -2.71 7.34
N HIS A 112 -2.48 -3.56 7.22
CA HIS A 112 -2.25 -4.72 8.07
C HIS A 112 -0.78 -4.80 8.51
N GLY A 113 -0.57 -5.24 9.74
CA GLY A 113 0.75 -5.37 10.36
C GLY A 113 1.16 -4.12 11.16
N SER A 114 2.44 -3.99 11.41
CA SER A 114 3.03 -2.89 12.17
C SER A 114 3.35 -1.69 11.27
N CYS A 115 3.35 -0.48 11.84
CA CYS A 115 3.79 0.73 11.14
C CYS A 115 5.30 0.68 10.88
N LEU A 116 5.76 1.37 9.84
CA LEU A 116 7.16 1.46 9.47
C LEU A 116 7.68 2.89 9.73
N ASP A 117 8.83 3.01 10.35
CA ASP A 117 9.59 4.26 10.32
C ASP A 117 10.37 4.41 9.01
N SER A 118 11.06 5.53 8.83
CA SER A 118 11.82 5.81 7.60
C SER A 118 12.93 4.79 7.33
N SER A 119 13.53 4.19 8.35
CA SER A 119 14.60 3.20 8.19
C SER A 119 14.05 1.86 7.66
N MET A 120 12.92 1.42 8.20
CA MET A 120 12.23 0.23 7.74
C MET A 120 11.57 0.45 6.37
N PHE A 121 11.02 1.64 6.13
CA PHE A 121 10.46 1.98 4.82
C PHE A 121 11.48 1.79 3.69
N SER A 122 12.75 2.19 3.89
CA SER A 122 13.81 1.97 2.90
C SER A 122 14.00 0.48 2.60
N LYS A 123 14.08 -0.38 3.64
CA LYS A 123 14.26 -1.83 3.45
C LYS A 123 13.09 -2.47 2.70
N TYR A 124 11.87 -2.07 3.06
CA TYR A 124 10.66 -2.59 2.42
C TYR A 124 10.53 -2.15 0.95
N THR A 125 10.90 -0.90 0.65
CA THR A 125 10.91 -0.42 -0.74
C THR A 125 11.98 -1.14 -1.57
N ASP A 126 13.17 -1.37 -1.00
CA ASP A 126 14.24 -2.14 -1.65
C ASP A 126 13.80 -3.58 -1.91
N ALA A 127 13.12 -4.21 -0.95
CA ALA A 127 12.57 -5.56 -1.13
C ALA A 127 11.57 -5.62 -2.29
N VAL A 128 10.63 -4.66 -2.38
CA VAL A 128 9.66 -4.58 -3.48
C VAL A 128 10.33 -4.36 -4.83
N ILE A 129 11.36 -3.52 -4.89
CA ILE A 129 12.04 -3.21 -6.15
C ILE A 129 12.86 -4.39 -6.66
N ASN A 130 13.48 -5.16 -5.77
CA ASN A 130 14.50 -6.16 -6.12
C ASN A 130 13.98 -7.61 -6.11
N ASN A 131 12.77 -7.88 -5.66
CA ASN A 131 12.20 -9.22 -5.61
C ASN A 131 11.03 -9.42 -6.56
N GLU A 132 10.74 -10.67 -6.89
CA GLU A 132 9.49 -11.09 -7.53
C GLU A 132 8.49 -11.45 -6.44
N PHE A 133 7.26 -10.98 -6.55
CA PHE A 133 6.21 -11.16 -5.53
C PHE A 133 4.80 -11.23 -6.10
N ALA A 134 4.64 -11.03 -7.42
CA ALA A 134 3.34 -11.06 -8.05
C ALA A 134 2.78 -12.49 -8.18
N TYR A 135 1.51 -12.56 -8.48
CA TYR A 135 0.80 -13.80 -8.74
C TYR A 135 1.44 -14.60 -9.88
N SER A 136 1.80 -15.84 -9.59
CA SER A 136 2.47 -16.73 -10.56
C SER A 136 1.54 -17.67 -11.32
N GLY A 137 0.23 -17.60 -11.08
CA GLY A 137 -0.74 -18.54 -11.68
C GLY A 137 -0.96 -19.82 -10.89
N ASN A 138 -0.22 -20.06 -9.82
CA ASN A 138 -0.22 -21.33 -9.07
C ASN A 138 -1.16 -21.37 -7.85
N LEU A 139 -1.91 -20.32 -7.58
CA LEU A 139 -2.78 -20.25 -6.37
C LEU A 139 -3.86 -21.32 -6.33
N LEU A 140 -4.37 -21.74 -7.49
CA LEU A 140 -5.41 -22.76 -7.56
C LEU A 140 -4.87 -24.18 -7.26
N GLU A 141 -3.56 -24.37 -7.33
CA GLU A 141 -2.89 -25.63 -7.03
C GLU A 141 -2.40 -25.69 -5.57
N GLN A 142 -2.31 -24.56 -4.90
CA GLN A 142 -1.88 -24.47 -3.51
C GLN A 142 -3.09 -24.70 -2.58
N LYS A 143 -2.97 -25.68 -1.70
CA LYS A 143 -3.86 -25.78 -0.52
C LYS A 143 -3.48 -24.63 0.41
N VAL A 144 -4.17 -23.51 0.31
CA VAL A 144 -4.02 -22.42 1.27
C VAL A 144 -4.37 -22.93 2.65
N PRO A 145 -3.48 -22.90 3.64
CA PRO A 145 -3.84 -23.26 5.01
C PRO A 145 -4.94 -22.30 5.46
N ILE A 146 -6.12 -22.84 5.75
CA ILE A 146 -7.18 -22.06 6.42
C ILE A 146 -6.65 -21.80 7.82
N VAL A 147 -6.23 -20.58 8.08
CA VAL A 147 -5.90 -20.14 9.44
C VAL A 147 -7.23 -19.99 10.17
N THR A 148 -7.57 -20.96 11.00
CA THR A 148 -8.71 -20.93 11.93
C THR A 148 -8.33 -20.17 13.18
#